data_6f9f41a54d1bc994a2548c6b0bd0d3b8
#
_entry.id   6f9f41a54d1bc994a2548c6b0bd0d3b8
#
_cell.length_a   1.000
_cell.length_b   1.000
_cell.length_c   1.000
_cell.angle_alpha   90.00
_cell.angle_beta   90.00
_cell.angle_gamma   90.00
#
_symmetry.space_group_name_H-M   'P 1'
#
loop_
_entity.id
_entity.type
_entity.pdbx_description
1 polymer ?
#
loop_
_entity_poly.entity_id
_entity_poly.type
_entity_poly.pdbx_seq_one_letter_code
_entity_poly.pdbx_strand_id
1 'polypeptide(L)' 'MGHPYRIREIAVQAGLSERTVDRVLNNRGQVRESTVREVQQAIADLDRQRSQLRLTGRTF' A
#
# COMPACT_ATOMS: atom_id res chain seq x y z
N MET A 1 -11.06 7.45 5.91
CA MET A 1 -9.81 8.00 5.81
C MET A 1 -8.90 7.37 4.80
N GLY A 2 -8.52 8.06 3.86
CA GLY A 2 -7.76 7.52 2.77
C GLY A 2 -6.27 7.54 3.02
N HIS A 3 -5.56 6.76 2.27
CA HIS A 3 -4.11 6.82 2.21
C HIS A 3 -3.72 7.82 1.15
N PRO A 4 -2.49 8.34 1.21
CA PRO A 4 -2.00 9.20 0.14
C PRO A 4 -1.70 8.42 -1.13
N TYR A 5 -1.86 7.11 -1.11
CA TYR A 5 -1.51 6.24 -2.23
C TYR A 5 -2.74 5.75 -2.96
N ARG A 6 -2.60 5.59 -4.26
CA ARG A 6 -3.68 5.08 -5.09
C ARG A 6 -3.70 3.55 -5.03
N ILE A 7 -4.87 3.00 -5.29
CA ILE A 7 -5.04 1.54 -5.31
C ILE A 7 -4.02 0.90 -6.24
N ARG A 8 -3.78 1.52 -7.40
CA ARG A 8 -2.82 0.98 -8.36
C ARG A 8 -1.42 0.89 -7.77
N GLU A 9 -1.01 1.92 -7.04
CA GLU A 9 0.32 1.93 -6.44
C GLU A 9 0.46 0.81 -5.42
N ILE A 10 -0.55 0.65 -4.60
CA ILE A 10 -0.53 -0.41 -3.59
C ILE A 10 -0.54 -1.78 -4.26
N ALA A 11 -1.35 -1.93 -5.31
CA ALA A 11 -1.44 -3.20 -6.01
C ALA A 11 -0.10 -3.60 -6.62
N VAL A 12 0.57 -2.66 -7.26
CA VAL A 12 1.89 -2.91 -7.85
C VAL A 12 2.89 -3.29 -6.77
N GLN A 13 2.90 -2.52 -5.69
CA GLN A 13 3.84 -2.77 -4.60
C GLN A 13 3.60 -4.13 -3.95
N ALA A 14 2.33 -4.51 -3.79
CA ALA A 14 1.98 -5.76 -3.15
C ALA A 14 2.01 -6.95 -4.09
N GLY A 15 2.06 -6.70 -5.39
CA GLY A 15 1.98 -7.76 -6.37
C GLY A 15 0.59 -8.35 -6.49
N LEU A 16 -0.43 -7.53 -6.25
CA LEU A 16 -1.82 -7.94 -6.28
C LEU A 16 -2.58 -7.16 -7.35
N SER A 17 -3.81 -7.61 -7.64
CA SER A 17 -4.66 -6.86 -8.55
C SER A 17 -5.30 -5.69 -7.83
N GLU A 18 -5.69 -4.68 -8.58
CA GLU A 18 -6.35 -3.52 -8.01
C GLU A 18 -7.66 -3.92 -7.34
N ARG A 19 -8.35 -4.89 -7.92
CA ARG A 19 -9.60 -5.38 -7.35
C ARG A 19 -9.38 -5.97 -5.96
N THR A 20 -8.32 -6.74 -5.81
CA THR A 20 -8.00 -7.34 -4.52
C THR A 20 -7.67 -6.26 -3.49
N VAL A 21 -6.89 -5.28 -3.88
CA VAL A 21 -6.54 -4.19 -2.98
C VAL A 21 -7.79 -3.41 -2.59
N ASP A 22 -8.68 -3.17 -3.55
CA ASP A 22 -9.91 -2.46 -3.28
C ASP A 22 -10.77 -3.20 -2.24
N ARG A 23 -10.85 -4.52 -2.37
CA ARG A 23 -11.60 -5.32 -1.41
C ARG A 23 -11.03 -5.19 0.00
N VAL A 24 -9.72 -5.23 0.10
CA VAL A 24 -9.05 -5.11 1.40
C VAL A 24 -9.32 -3.74 2.01
N LEU A 25 -9.13 -2.70 1.22
CA LEU A 25 -9.25 -1.34 1.73
C LEU A 25 -10.69 -0.99 2.10
N ASN A 26 -11.64 -1.52 1.36
CA ASN A 26 -13.05 -1.23 1.60
C ASN A 26 -13.74 -2.30 2.44
N ASN A 27 -12.95 -3.28 2.89
CA ASN A 27 -13.47 -4.34 3.75
C ASN A 27 -14.65 -5.06 3.11
N ARG A 28 -14.55 -5.32 1.81
CA ARG A 28 -15.63 -5.98 1.06
C ARG A 28 -15.31 -7.45 0.87
N GLY A 29 -16.30 -8.25 1.12
CA GLY A 29 -16.18 -9.68 0.90
C GLY A 29 -15.18 -10.31 1.83
N GLN A 30 -14.86 -11.56 1.55
CA GLN A 30 -13.93 -12.32 2.35
C GLN A 30 -12.54 -12.24 1.75
N VAL A 31 -11.61 -11.74 2.51
CA VAL A 31 -10.24 -11.61 2.08
C VAL A 31 -9.37 -12.36 3.08
N ARG A 32 -8.39 -13.09 2.57
CA ARG A 32 -7.50 -13.84 3.44
C ARG A 32 -6.63 -12.90 4.25
N GLU A 33 -6.31 -13.31 5.47
CA GLU A 33 -5.45 -12.53 6.32
C GLU A 33 -4.10 -12.26 5.66
N SER A 34 -3.57 -13.26 4.95
CA SER A 34 -2.30 -13.07 4.27
C SER A 34 -2.37 -11.96 3.24
N THR A 35 -3.51 -11.87 2.54
CA THR A 35 -3.70 -10.81 1.56
C THR A 35 -3.79 -9.44 2.24
N VAL A 36 -4.48 -9.38 3.37
CA VAL A 36 -4.58 -8.14 4.13
C VAL A 36 -3.20 -7.69 4.56
N ARG A 37 -2.39 -8.63 5.05
CA ARG A 37 -1.03 -8.31 5.47
C ARG A 37 -0.19 -7.80 4.31
N GLU A 38 -0.35 -8.40 3.15
CA GLU A 38 0.38 -7.97 1.96
C GLU A 38 0.06 -6.54 1.59
N VAL A 39 -1.21 -6.19 1.66
CA VAL A 39 -1.63 -4.83 1.37
C VAL A 39 -1.08 -3.86 2.41
N GLN A 40 -1.17 -4.22 3.69
CA GLN A 40 -0.65 -3.38 4.75
C GLN A 40 0.86 -3.22 4.63
N GLN A 41 1.56 -4.28 4.30
CA GLN A 41 3.00 -4.22 4.10
C GLN A 41 3.35 -3.33 2.93
N ALA A 42 2.57 -3.41 1.86
CA ALA A 42 2.81 -2.57 0.69
C ALA A 42 2.67 -1.10 1.04
N ILE A 43 1.65 -0.77 1.81
CA ILE A 43 1.45 0.61 2.23
C ILE A 43 2.60 1.08 3.10
N ALA A 44 3.04 0.23 4.02
CA ALA A 44 4.17 0.56 4.88
C ALA A 44 5.44 0.78 4.07
N ASP A 45 5.65 -0.07 3.06
CA ASP A 45 6.82 0.06 2.20
C ASP A 45 6.79 1.36 1.41
N LEU A 46 5.63 1.70 0.86
CA LEU A 46 5.49 2.94 0.11
C LEU A 46 5.74 4.14 1.01
N ASP A 47 5.22 4.07 2.22
CA ASP A 47 5.40 5.15 3.19
C ASP A 47 6.87 5.31 3.55
N ARG A 48 7.56 4.20 3.73
CA ARG A 48 8.99 4.21 4.05
C ARG A 48 9.79 4.80 2.90
N GLN A 49 9.49 4.39 1.68
CA GLN A 49 10.18 4.92 0.51
C GLN A 49 10.02 6.42 0.41
N ARG A 50 8.81 6.87 0.64
CA ARG A 50 8.51 8.30 0.57
C ARG A 50 9.28 9.07 1.64
N SER A 51 9.34 8.51 2.84
CA SER A 51 10.08 9.15 3.93
C SER A 51 11.57 9.22 3.62
N GLN A 52 12.12 8.15 3.07
CA GLN A 52 13.54 8.11 2.73
C GLN A 52 13.88 9.13 1.65
N LEU A 53 13.03 9.23 0.65
CA LEU A 53 13.26 10.20 -0.41
C LEU A 53 13.26 11.62 0.15
N ARG A 54 12.34 11.89 1.05
CA ARG A 54 12.26 13.19 1.68
C ARG A 54 13.51 13.51 2.48
N LEU A 55 13.95 12.54 3.28
CA LEU A 55 15.16 12.73 4.08
C LEU A 55 16.38 12.93 3.21
N THR A 56 16.49 12.14 2.16
CA THR A 56 17.62 12.25 1.24
C THR A 56 17.66 13.64 0.60
N GLY A 57 16.51 14.13 0.21
CA GLY A 57 16.42 15.43 -0.40
C GLY A 57 16.82 16.55 0.54
N ARG A 58 16.65 16.34 1.82
CA ARG A 58 16.98 17.38 2.81
C ARG A 58 18.44 17.37 3.21
N THR A 59 19.10 16.28 2.97
CA THR A 59 20.48 16.14 3.37
C THR A 59 21.41 17.10 2.64
N PHE A 60 21.00 17.56 1.50
CA PHE A 60 21.84 18.46 0.71
C PHE A 60 21.30 19.85 0.63
#